data_49425082e587c741cf7d98d6eeee9d12
#
_entry.id   49425082e587c741cf7d98d6eeee9d12
#
_cell.length_a   1.000
_cell.length_b   1.000
_cell.length_c   1.000
_cell.angle_alpha   90.00
_cell.angle_beta   90.00
_cell.angle_gamma   90.00
#
_symmetry.space_group_name_H-M   'P 1'
#
loop_
_entity.id
_entity.type
_entity.pdbx_description
1 polymer ?
#
loop_
_entity_poly.entity_id
_entity_poly.type
_entity_poly.pdbx_seq_one_letter_code
_entity_poly.pdbx_strand_id
1 'polypeptide(L)'
;MRRIIQGVAIAAMLVAAYAAVPRHADLRAFDPAEMARLETAMWRDYYDKRYAALFYHLYESTRTQFGFSPLRSLHIALSAAEAAKAFQPTRSAHLELDWWQARREAVGPRDYGLTIARVTAMTYGKSPDDAGIRQFGIARAEAMAVRDARGAIITDADWVAIEA
;
A
#
# COMPACT_ATOMS: atom_id res chain seq x y z
N MET A 1 -1.81 -48.27 -8.68
CA MET A 1 -0.83 -47.48 -7.89
C MET A 1 0.02 -46.55 -8.76
N ARG A 2 0.80 -47.00 -9.75
CA ARG A 2 1.73 -46.15 -10.57
C ARG A 2 1.02 -44.95 -11.24
N ARG A 3 -0.17 -45.11 -11.82
CA ARG A 3 -0.94 -44.04 -12.46
C ARG A 3 -1.44 -42.98 -11.45
N ILE A 4 -1.80 -43.39 -10.23
CA ILE A 4 -2.24 -42.47 -9.18
C ILE A 4 -1.04 -41.61 -8.70
N ILE A 5 0.12 -42.24 -8.50
CA ILE A 5 1.36 -41.53 -8.10
C ILE A 5 1.79 -40.51 -9.18
N GLN A 6 1.70 -40.90 -10.47
CA GLN A 6 1.97 -39.98 -11.57
C GLN A 6 1.01 -38.79 -11.61
N GLY A 7 -0.31 -39.04 -11.40
CA GLY A 7 -1.32 -37.98 -11.34
C GLY A 7 -1.06 -36.99 -10.19
N VAL A 8 -0.73 -37.51 -9.02
CA VAL A 8 -0.38 -36.66 -7.86
C VAL A 8 0.88 -35.85 -8.11
N ALA A 9 1.91 -36.45 -8.71
CA ALA A 9 3.16 -35.75 -9.04
C ALA A 9 2.93 -34.61 -10.05
N ILE A 10 2.12 -34.84 -11.08
CA ILE A 10 1.76 -33.82 -12.08
C ILE A 10 0.98 -32.69 -11.41
N ALA A 11 -0.02 -33.01 -10.58
CA ALA A 11 -0.80 -32.01 -9.86
C ALA A 11 0.09 -31.15 -8.94
N ALA A 12 0.99 -31.78 -8.20
CA ALA A 12 1.94 -31.07 -7.35
C ALA A 12 2.88 -30.15 -8.15
N MET A 13 3.37 -30.60 -9.31
CA MET A 13 4.19 -29.75 -10.20
C MET A 13 3.39 -28.54 -10.74
N LEU A 14 2.14 -28.71 -11.13
CA LEU A 14 1.28 -27.63 -11.59
C LEU A 14 1.00 -26.60 -10.49
N VAL A 15 0.75 -27.07 -9.28
CA VAL A 15 0.57 -26.20 -8.10
C VAL A 15 1.85 -25.44 -7.79
N ALA A 16 3.00 -26.11 -7.82
CA ALA A 16 4.30 -25.48 -7.59
C ALA A 16 4.62 -24.45 -8.69
N ALA A 17 4.35 -24.76 -9.95
CA ALA A 17 4.51 -23.82 -11.06
C ALA A 17 3.59 -22.61 -10.91
N TYR A 18 2.32 -22.81 -10.59
CA TYR A 18 1.37 -21.72 -10.33
C TYR A 18 1.84 -20.84 -9.17
N ALA A 19 2.35 -21.42 -8.10
CA ALA A 19 2.81 -20.70 -6.93
C ALA A 19 4.10 -19.88 -7.19
N ALA A 20 4.96 -20.35 -8.11
CA ALA A 20 6.27 -19.74 -8.38
C ALA A 20 6.28 -18.78 -9.57
N VAL A 21 5.43 -19.00 -10.58
CA VAL A 21 5.47 -18.22 -11.83
C VAL A 21 4.64 -16.94 -11.69
N PRO A 22 5.20 -15.74 -11.97
CA PRO A 22 4.45 -14.49 -12.02
C PRO A 22 3.54 -14.46 -13.25
N ARG A 23 2.43 -13.71 -13.16
CA ARG A 23 1.53 -13.49 -14.31
C ARG A 23 2.12 -12.51 -15.32
N HIS A 24 2.73 -11.45 -14.82
CA HIS A 24 3.50 -10.45 -15.55
C HIS A 24 4.57 -9.91 -14.59
N ALA A 25 5.55 -9.23 -15.11
CA ALA A 25 6.65 -8.70 -14.31
C ALA A 25 6.84 -7.19 -14.51
N ASP A 26 5.82 -6.51 -15.03
CA ASP A 26 5.89 -5.07 -15.25
C ASP A 26 5.29 -4.32 -14.06
N LEU A 27 6.16 -3.71 -13.26
CA LEU A 27 5.76 -2.89 -12.11
C LEU A 27 5.04 -1.59 -12.49
N ARG A 28 5.00 -1.25 -13.77
CA ARG A 28 4.34 -0.04 -14.28
C ARG A 28 2.95 -0.33 -14.84
N ALA A 29 2.65 -1.60 -15.09
CA ALA A 29 1.38 -2.05 -15.67
C ALA A 29 0.32 -2.29 -14.58
N PHE A 30 0.04 -1.29 -13.76
CA PHE A 30 -1.03 -1.35 -12.77
C PHE A 30 -2.19 -0.41 -13.15
N ASP A 31 -3.38 -0.72 -12.67
CA ASP A 31 -4.55 0.15 -12.74
C ASP A 31 -4.46 1.20 -11.61
N PRO A 32 -4.32 2.51 -11.93
CA PRO A 32 -4.18 3.55 -10.92
C PRO A 32 -5.40 3.66 -9.99
N ALA A 33 -6.61 3.48 -10.51
CA ALA A 33 -7.83 3.59 -9.71
C ALA A 33 -7.94 2.43 -8.70
N GLU A 34 -7.69 1.22 -9.18
CA GLU A 34 -7.69 0.04 -8.32
C GLU A 34 -6.53 0.06 -7.30
N MET A 35 -5.37 0.60 -7.69
CA MET A 35 -4.26 0.78 -6.76
C MET A 35 -4.60 1.79 -5.68
N ALA A 36 -5.24 2.92 -6.03
CA ALA A 36 -5.71 3.91 -5.06
C ALA A 36 -6.71 3.30 -4.08
N ARG A 37 -7.66 2.51 -4.57
CA ARG A 37 -8.62 1.78 -3.74
C ARG A 37 -7.92 0.85 -2.74
N LEU A 38 -6.97 0.06 -3.21
CA LEU A 38 -6.21 -0.88 -2.37
C LEU A 38 -5.35 -0.16 -1.34
N GLU A 39 -4.65 0.90 -1.73
CA GLU A 39 -3.86 1.72 -0.80
C GLU A 39 -4.73 2.36 0.28
N THR A 40 -5.88 2.93 -0.10
CA THR A 40 -6.83 3.51 0.84
C THR A 40 -7.32 2.47 1.83
N ALA A 41 -7.68 1.26 1.34
CA ALA A 41 -8.10 0.15 2.19
C ALA A 41 -6.98 -0.27 3.16
N MET A 42 -5.73 -0.37 2.68
CA MET A 42 -4.58 -0.71 3.53
C MET A 42 -4.35 0.31 4.64
N TRP A 43 -4.41 1.60 4.33
CA TRP A 43 -4.27 2.64 5.34
C TRP A 43 -5.42 2.63 6.35
N ARG A 44 -6.66 2.46 5.89
CA ARG A 44 -7.82 2.32 6.76
C ARG A 44 -7.67 1.14 7.71
N ASP A 45 -7.29 -0.04 7.19
CA ASP A 45 -7.07 -1.23 7.99
C ASP A 45 -5.95 -1.05 9.02
N TYR A 46 -4.89 -0.33 8.67
CA TYR A 46 -3.80 -0.01 9.58
C TYR A 46 -4.28 0.84 10.76
N TYR A 47 -5.02 1.91 10.50
CA TYR A 47 -5.55 2.79 11.54
C TYR A 47 -6.63 2.12 12.40
N ASP A 48 -7.48 1.29 11.79
CA ASP A 48 -8.51 0.52 12.47
C ASP A 48 -7.95 -0.73 13.17
N LYS A 49 -6.64 -0.98 13.08
CA LYS A 49 -5.95 -2.16 13.64
C LYS A 49 -6.47 -3.50 13.10
N ARG A 50 -7.01 -3.50 11.89
CA ARG A 50 -7.50 -4.69 11.19
C ARG A 50 -6.38 -5.40 10.44
N TYR A 51 -5.37 -5.89 11.17
CA TYR A 51 -4.12 -6.39 10.59
C TYR A 51 -4.29 -7.55 9.61
N ALA A 52 -5.29 -8.40 9.80
CA ALA A 52 -5.58 -9.49 8.86
C ALA A 52 -6.07 -8.97 7.51
N ALA A 53 -6.92 -7.93 7.51
CA ALA A 53 -7.40 -7.28 6.29
C ALA A 53 -6.26 -6.50 5.62
N LEU A 54 -5.45 -5.77 6.39
CA LEU A 54 -4.24 -5.10 5.89
C LEU A 54 -3.30 -6.08 5.17
N PHE A 55 -3.04 -7.24 5.79
CA PHE A 55 -2.21 -8.28 5.20
C PHE A 55 -2.81 -8.81 3.88
N TYR A 56 -4.12 -9.03 3.86
CA TYR A 56 -4.82 -9.48 2.66
C TYR A 56 -4.72 -8.45 1.53
N HIS A 57 -4.97 -7.17 1.79
CA HIS A 57 -4.87 -6.12 0.79
C HIS A 57 -3.42 -5.91 0.28
N LEU A 58 -2.42 -6.04 1.15
CA LEU A 58 -1.01 -6.08 0.72
C LEU A 58 -0.73 -7.24 -0.23
N TYR A 59 -1.21 -8.43 0.10
CA TYR A 59 -1.08 -9.60 -0.76
C TYR A 59 -1.81 -9.39 -2.08
N GLU A 60 -3.06 -8.92 -2.03
CA GLU A 60 -3.91 -8.67 -3.20
C GLU A 60 -3.28 -7.66 -4.15
N SER A 61 -2.79 -6.52 -3.65
CA SER A 61 -2.14 -5.49 -4.48
C SER A 61 -0.94 -6.05 -5.24
N THR A 62 -0.08 -6.81 -4.59
CA THR A 62 1.09 -7.40 -5.24
C THR A 62 0.73 -8.48 -6.26
N ARG A 63 -0.37 -9.20 -6.03
CA ARG A 63 -0.88 -10.25 -6.94
C ARG A 63 -1.59 -9.69 -8.15
N THR A 64 -2.46 -8.70 -7.95
CA THR A 64 -3.36 -8.20 -9.00
C THR A 64 -2.74 -7.05 -9.79
N GLN A 65 -2.09 -6.12 -9.11
CA GLN A 65 -1.55 -4.92 -9.75
C GLN A 65 -0.15 -5.14 -10.32
N PHE A 66 0.71 -5.89 -9.63
CA PHE A 66 2.07 -6.13 -10.09
C PHE A 66 2.30 -7.54 -10.64
N GLY A 67 1.29 -8.41 -10.61
CA GLY A 67 1.33 -9.74 -11.21
C GLY A 67 2.38 -10.68 -10.63
N PHE A 68 2.86 -10.45 -9.41
CA PHE A 68 3.81 -11.34 -8.76
C PHE A 68 3.23 -12.74 -8.54
N SER A 69 4.09 -13.73 -8.44
CA SER A 69 3.66 -15.09 -8.09
C SER A 69 3.04 -15.14 -6.69
N PRO A 70 2.16 -16.09 -6.38
CA PRO A 70 1.57 -16.23 -5.05
C PRO A 70 2.61 -16.27 -3.92
N LEU A 71 3.68 -17.04 -4.09
CA LEU A 71 4.74 -17.14 -3.09
C LEU A 71 5.48 -15.82 -2.89
N ARG A 72 5.78 -15.09 -3.97
CA ARG A 72 6.45 -13.80 -3.88
C ARG A 72 5.55 -12.74 -3.24
N SER A 73 4.25 -12.73 -3.58
CA SER A 73 3.28 -11.83 -2.96
C SER A 73 3.12 -12.12 -1.47
N LEU A 74 3.07 -13.39 -1.08
CA LEU A 74 3.03 -13.79 0.32
C LEU A 74 4.30 -13.34 1.06
N HIS A 75 5.47 -13.54 0.47
CA HIS A 75 6.74 -13.12 1.07
C HIS A 75 6.80 -11.59 1.27
N ILE A 76 6.37 -10.81 0.26
CA ILE A 76 6.32 -9.35 0.36
C ILE A 76 5.35 -8.92 1.47
N ALA A 77 4.16 -9.51 1.54
CA ALA A 77 3.17 -9.19 2.57
C ALA A 77 3.66 -9.54 3.98
N LEU A 78 4.35 -10.67 4.15
CA LEU A 78 4.96 -11.06 5.43
C LEU A 78 6.09 -10.09 5.82
N SER A 79 6.99 -9.76 4.89
CA SER A 79 8.09 -8.81 5.16
C SER A 79 7.57 -7.43 5.53
N ALA A 80 6.50 -6.96 4.87
CA ALA A 80 5.84 -5.70 5.21
C ALA A 80 5.18 -5.74 6.60
N ALA A 81 4.55 -6.85 6.95
CA ALA A 81 3.96 -7.05 8.28
C ALA A 81 5.04 -7.10 9.38
N GLU A 82 6.16 -7.76 9.14
CA GLU A 82 7.31 -7.78 10.05
C GLU A 82 7.91 -6.39 10.24
N ALA A 83 8.08 -5.64 9.16
CA ALA A 83 8.56 -4.27 9.21
C ALA A 83 7.61 -3.36 10.00
N ALA A 84 6.30 -3.45 9.75
CA ALA A 84 5.29 -2.70 10.49
C ALA A 84 5.30 -3.04 11.99
N LYS A 85 5.43 -4.33 12.33
CA LYS A 85 5.54 -4.79 13.72
C LYS A 85 6.82 -4.29 14.40
N ALA A 86 7.94 -4.31 13.70
CA ALA A 86 9.22 -3.81 14.23
C ALA A 86 9.20 -2.29 14.46
N PHE A 87 8.50 -1.56 13.58
CA PHE A 87 8.36 -0.11 13.65
C PHE A 87 7.41 0.35 14.77
N GLN A 88 6.34 -0.38 15.02
CA GLN A 88 5.26 -0.02 15.96
C GLN A 88 5.71 0.28 17.40
N PRO A 89 6.66 -0.46 18.03
CA PRO A 89 7.09 -0.21 19.39
C PRO A 89 8.23 0.81 19.53
N THR A 90 8.74 1.34 18.41
CA THR A 90 9.87 2.26 18.48
C THR A 90 9.40 3.64 18.93
N ARG A 91 10.00 4.16 20.01
CA ARG A 91 9.78 5.55 20.43
C ARG A 91 10.14 6.55 19.35
N SER A 92 10.97 6.14 18.39
CA SER A 92 11.32 6.93 17.21
C SER A 92 10.11 7.19 16.29
N ALA A 93 9.12 6.28 16.23
CA ALA A 93 7.90 6.50 15.46
C ALA A 93 7.09 7.68 15.99
N HIS A 94 7.03 7.86 17.31
CA HIS A 94 6.35 8.99 17.93
C HIS A 94 7.08 10.31 17.62
N LEU A 95 8.39 10.33 17.78
CA LEU A 95 9.21 11.48 17.44
C LEU A 95 9.18 11.81 15.94
N GLU A 96 9.12 10.81 15.08
CA GLU A 96 9.00 10.99 13.65
C GLU A 96 7.63 11.55 13.27
N LEU A 97 6.54 11.05 13.88
CA LEU A 97 5.20 11.60 13.69
C LEU A 97 5.13 13.07 14.14
N ASP A 98 5.67 13.40 15.30
CA ASP A 98 5.72 14.77 15.81
C ASP A 98 6.53 15.67 14.86
N TRP A 99 7.66 15.16 14.35
CA TRP A 99 8.47 15.89 13.37
C TRP A 99 7.74 16.12 12.05
N TRP A 100 7.05 15.09 11.53
CA TRP A 100 6.25 15.20 10.33
C TRP A 100 5.05 16.13 10.52
N GLN A 101 4.41 16.11 11.69
CA GLN A 101 3.32 17.01 12.01
C GLN A 101 3.82 18.46 12.06
N ALA A 102 4.88 18.74 12.80
CA ALA A 102 5.47 20.07 12.86
C ALA A 102 5.89 20.60 11.48
N ARG A 103 6.38 19.71 10.60
CA ARG A 103 6.73 20.08 9.24
C ARG A 103 5.50 20.39 8.37
N ARG A 104 4.41 19.63 8.50
CA ARG A 104 3.15 19.95 7.82
C ARG A 104 2.61 21.31 8.22
N GLU A 105 2.65 21.60 9.50
CA GLU A 105 2.21 22.90 10.05
C GLU A 105 3.08 24.05 9.53
N ALA A 106 4.39 23.85 9.44
CA ALA A 106 5.34 24.87 8.96
C ALA A 106 5.21 25.19 7.46
N VAL A 107 4.94 24.19 6.60
CA VAL A 107 4.88 24.36 5.14
C VAL A 107 3.47 24.46 4.58
N GLY A 108 2.47 24.07 5.36
CA GLY A 108 1.06 23.99 4.94
C GLY A 108 0.73 22.72 4.15
N PRO A 109 -0.56 22.36 4.08
CA PRO A 109 -1.01 21.10 3.51
C PRO A 109 -0.69 20.95 2.03
N ARG A 110 -0.79 22.02 1.25
CA ARG A 110 -0.52 21.98 -0.20
C ARG A 110 0.94 21.61 -0.51
N ASP A 111 1.91 22.29 0.11
CA ASP A 111 3.33 22.06 -0.16
C ASP A 111 3.78 20.71 0.39
N TYR A 112 3.23 20.30 1.52
CA TYR A 112 3.42 18.95 2.04
C TYR A 112 2.84 17.90 1.08
N GLY A 113 1.65 18.14 0.51
CA GLY A 113 1.02 17.29 -0.50
C GLY A 113 1.85 17.14 -1.77
N LEU A 114 2.47 18.21 -2.25
CA LEU A 114 3.40 18.14 -3.38
C LEU A 114 4.66 17.32 -3.06
N THR A 115 5.10 17.29 -1.82
CA THR A 115 6.18 16.40 -1.39
C THR A 115 5.74 14.94 -1.40
N ILE A 116 4.54 14.63 -0.91
CA ILE A 116 3.94 13.29 -1.00
C ILE A 116 3.83 12.87 -2.48
N ALA A 117 3.35 13.75 -3.35
CA ALA A 117 3.23 13.47 -4.78
C ALA A 117 4.59 13.11 -5.43
N ARG A 118 5.65 13.82 -5.10
CA ARG A 118 7.00 13.51 -5.59
C ARG A 118 7.48 12.13 -5.15
N VAL A 119 7.32 11.80 -3.87
CA VAL A 119 7.69 10.47 -3.34
C VAL A 119 6.86 9.39 -4.03
N THR A 120 5.56 9.58 -4.16
CA THR A 120 4.66 8.65 -4.86
C THR A 120 5.08 8.47 -6.32
N ALA A 121 5.37 9.55 -7.04
CA ALA A 121 5.83 9.49 -8.43
C ALA A 121 7.14 8.67 -8.55
N MET A 122 8.10 8.88 -7.66
CA MET A 122 9.35 8.11 -7.64
C MET A 122 9.08 6.62 -7.38
N THR A 123 8.21 6.30 -6.43
CA THR A 123 7.88 4.92 -6.07
C THR A 123 7.27 4.16 -7.24
N TYR A 124 6.39 4.80 -8.00
CA TYR A 124 5.67 4.16 -9.10
C TYR A 124 6.26 4.46 -10.50
N GLY A 125 7.41 5.11 -10.57
CA GLY A 125 8.06 5.43 -11.85
C GLY A 125 7.23 6.36 -12.74
N LYS A 126 6.44 7.26 -12.14
CA LYS A 126 5.63 8.28 -12.82
C LYS A 126 6.34 9.63 -12.83
N SER A 127 5.84 10.55 -13.66
CA SER A 127 6.32 11.94 -13.60
C SER A 127 5.82 12.63 -12.33
N PRO A 128 6.67 13.38 -11.62
CA PRO A 128 6.24 14.21 -10.48
C PRO A 128 5.29 15.34 -10.88
N ASP A 129 5.23 15.66 -12.18
CA ASP A 129 4.33 16.68 -12.74
C ASP A 129 3.01 16.10 -13.26
N ASP A 130 2.81 14.78 -13.15
CA ASP A 130 1.54 14.14 -13.47
C ASP A 130 0.42 14.75 -12.61
N ALA A 131 -0.67 15.19 -13.29
CA ALA A 131 -1.75 15.90 -12.63
C ALA A 131 -2.48 15.03 -11.58
N GLY A 132 -2.68 13.74 -11.88
CA GLY A 132 -3.30 12.80 -10.96
C GLY A 132 -2.46 12.56 -9.72
N ILE A 133 -1.15 12.35 -9.90
CA ILE A 133 -0.19 12.18 -8.78
C ILE A 133 -0.17 13.43 -7.89
N ARG A 134 -0.16 14.62 -8.48
CA ARG A 134 -0.18 15.88 -7.71
C ARG A 134 -1.47 16.07 -6.96
N GLN A 135 -2.62 15.81 -7.60
CA GLN A 135 -3.93 15.89 -6.97
C GLN A 135 -4.06 14.91 -5.81
N PHE A 136 -3.64 13.67 -6.00
CA PHE A 136 -3.62 12.66 -4.93
C PHE A 136 -2.78 13.12 -3.73
N GLY A 137 -1.56 13.60 -3.95
CA GLY A 137 -0.69 14.07 -2.88
C GLY A 137 -1.28 15.23 -2.10
N ILE A 138 -1.89 16.21 -2.79
CA ILE A 138 -2.53 17.38 -2.18
C ILE A 138 -3.75 16.95 -1.36
N ALA A 139 -4.67 16.16 -1.95
CA ALA A 139 -5.88 15.68 -1.27
C ALA A 139 -5.54 14.91 0.01
N ARG A 140 -4.52 14.06 -0.05
CA ARG A 140 -4.04 13.31 1.11
C ARG A 140 -3.53 14.23 2.22
N ALA A 141 -2.75 15.25 1.89
CA ALA A 141 -2.23 16.20 2.88
C ALA A 141 -3.34 17.07 3.49
N GLU A 142 -4.32 17.47 2.70
CA GLU A 142 -5.50 18.22 3.17
C GLU A 142 -6.35 17.35 4.11
N ALA A 143 -6.61 16.09 3.77
CA ALA A 143 -7.31 15.16 4.65
C ALA A 143 -6.57 14.94 5.99
N MET A 144 -5.23 14.85 5.96
CA MET A 144 -4.42 14.76 7.18
C MET A 144 -4.53 16.03 8.03
N ALA A 145 -4.52 17.22 7.43
CA ALA A 145 -4.68 18.49 8.15
C ALA A 145 -6.05 18.61 8.81
N VAL A 146 -7.13 18.20 8.11
CA VAL A 146 -8.49 18.16 8.66
C VAL A 146 -8.59 17.18 9.83
N ARG A 147 -7.97 16.01 9.70
CA ARG A 147 -7.88 15.01 10.77
C ARG A 147 -7.18 15.58 12.02
N ASP A 148 -6.04 16.22 11.84
CA ASP A 148 -5.27 16.81 12.94
C ASP A 148 -6.09 17.87 13.67
N ALA A 149 -6.82 18.72 12.93
CA ALA A 149 -7.73 19.72 13.49
C ALA A 149 -8.91 19.12 14.27
N ARG A 150 -9.33 17.89 13.96
CA ARG A 150 -10.40 17.15 14.67
C ARG A 150 -9.90 16.26 15.81
N GLY A 151 -8.65 16.34 16.21
CA GLY A 151 -8.07 15.45 17.21
C GLY A 151 -7.84 14.03 16.72
N ALA A 152 -7.35 13.88 15.50
CA ALA A 152 -6.96 12.63 14.85
C ALA A 152 -8.12 11.67 14.50
N ILE A 153 -9.35 12.15 14.38
CA ILE A 153 -10.47 11.33 13.90
C ILE A 153 -10.57 11.40 12.38
N ILE A 154 -10.39 10.26 11.70
CA ILE A 154 -10.62 10.12 10.26
C ILE A 154 -12.05 9.63 10.06
N THR A 155 -12.83 10.35 9.24
CA THR A 155 -14.20 10.00 8.90
C THR A 155 -14.26 9.22 7.57
N ASP A 156 -15.40 8.59 7.29
CA ASP A 156 -15.61 7.93 5.99
C ASP A 156 -15.51 8.92 4.81
N ALA A 157 -15.92 10.17 5.01
CA ALA A 157 -15.79 11.23 4.00
C ALA A 157 -14.31 11.54 3.68
N ASP A 158 -13.43 11.49 4.68
CA ASP A 158 -11.99 11.70 4.47
C ASP A 158 -11.41 10.56 3.64
N TRP A 159 -11.87 9.30 3.85
CA TRP A 159 -11.44 8.16 3.05
C TRP A 159 -11.91 8.26 1.61
N VAL A 160 -13.16 8.65 1.37
CA VAL A 160 -13.69 8.89 0.02
C VAL A 160 -12.89 9.98 -0.71
N ALA A 161 -12.53 11.07 -0.02
CA ALA A 161 -11.71 12.13 -0.60
C ALA A 161 -10.27 11.70 -0.95
N ILE A 162 -9.72 10.71 -0.23
CA ILE A 162 -8.38 10.16 -0.52
C ILE A 162 -8.43 9.21 -1.71
N GLU A 163 -9.53 8.49 -1.90
CA GLU A 163 -9.71 7.52 -2.99
C GLU A 163 -10.02 8.18 -4.34
N ALA A 164 -10.67 9.34 -4.37
CA ALA A 164 -11.06 10.08 -5.57
C ALA A 164 -9.85 10.69 -6.32
#